data_c270e274b376f2efccaa72ffe360bbdb
#
_entry.id   c270e274b376f2efccaa72ffe360bbdb
#
_cell.length_a   1.000
_cell.length_b   1.000
_cell.length_c   1.000
_cell.angle_alpha   90.00
_cell.angle_beta   90.00
_cell.angle_gamma   90.00
#
_symmetry.space_group_name_H-M   'P 1'
#
loop_
_entity.id
_entity.type
_entity.pdbx_description
1 polymer ?
#
loop_
_entity_poly.entity_id
_entity_poly.type
_entity_poly.pdbx_seq_one_letter_code
_entity_poly.pdbx_strand_id
1 'polypeptide(L)'
;IAPHIDLQLVAFPQDGYFRDPTAKENTIRALDMGVEVVGGIPHFERTMEDGRRSVTELCEIAAERGLMVDLHCDETDDPLSRHVEQLACETQRLGLHGRVNGSHLTSMHSMDNYYVSKLLPLMAEAEVSAIPNPLINIVLQGRHDTYPKRRGMTRVPEMLKAGIRVGFGQDCVLDPWYSLGTADMLDVAFMGLHVAQMTSPQDMK
;
A
#
# COMPACT_ATOMS: atom_id res chain seq x y z
N ILE A 1 7.08 -3.72 25.12
CA ILE A 1 6.48 -2.81 24.13
C ILE A 1 5.04 -2.46 24.54
N ALA A 2 4.19 -3.47 24.82
CA ALA A 2 2.75 -3.29 25.11
C ALA A 2 2.35 -2.19 26.12
N PRO A 3 3.11 -1.84 27.17
CA PRO A 3 2.69 -0.74 28.05
C PRO A 3 2.89 0.65 27.45
N HIS A 4 3.52 0.78 26.29
CA HIS A 4 3.87 2.08 25.69
C HIS A 4 3.24 2.35 24.34
N ILE A 5 2.90 1.30 23.58
CA ILE A 5 2.30 1.38 22.26
C ILE A 5 1.32 0.24 22.03
N ASP A 6 0.30 0.50 21.25
CA ASP A 6 -0.56 -0.54 20.69
C ASP A 6 0.10 -1.14 19.44
N LEU A 7 -0.04 -2.45 19.25
CA LEU A 7 0.49 -3.17 18.09
C LEU A 7 -0.66 -3.79 17.31
N GLN A 8 -0.67 -3.56 16.02
CA GLN A 8 -1.50 -4.29 15.08
C GLN A 8 -0.60 -5.17 14.20
N LEU A 9 -0.84 -6.47 14.19
CA LEU A 9 -0.03 -7.42 13.45
C LEU A 9 -0.65 -7.72 12.09
N VAL A 10 0.21 -7.87 11.08
CA VAL A 10 -0.17 -8.18 9.70
C VAL A 10 0.44 -9.53 9.31
N ALA A 11 -0.36 -10.47 8.84
CA ALA A 11 0.12 -11.71 8.24
C ALA A 11 0.61 -11.40 6.81
N PHE A 12 1.92 -11.21 6.65
CA PHE A 12 2.50 -10.63 5.44
C PHE A 12 3.43 -11.61 4.70
N PRO A 13 3.04 -12.14 3.52
CA PRO A 13 3.86 -13.00 2.69
C PRO A 13 4.87 -12.16 1.88
N GLN A 14 6.01 -11.82 2.48
CA GLN A 14 7.02 -10.90 1.94
C GLN A 14 7.53 -11.27 0.55
N ASP A 15 7.68 -12.55 0.24
CA ASP A 15 8.22 -13.02 -1.03
C ASP A 15 7.15 -13.34 -2.08
N GLY A 16 5.90 -12.94 -1.82
CA GLY A 16 4.73 -13.20 -2.65
C GLY A 16 3.90 -14.38 -2.14
N TYR A 17 2.59 -14.28 -2.29
CA TYR A 17 1.62 -15.26 -1.79
C TYR A 17 1.58 -16.56 -2.60
N PHE A 18 1.80 -16.46 -3.92
CA PHE A 18 1.94 -17.63 -4.81
C PHE A 18 3.39 -17.98 -5.10
N ARG A 19 4.26 -16.98 -5.07
CA ARG A 19 5.67 -17.17 -5.39
C ARG A 19 6.42 -17.98 -4.34
N ASP A 20 6.12 -17.77 -3.05
CA ASP A 20 6.64 -18.58 -1.96
C ASP A 20 5.70 -19.78 -1.73
N PRO A 21 6.18 -21.04 -1.87
CA PRO A 21 5.35 -22.22 -1.70
C PRO A 21 4.80 -22.40 -0.28
N THR A 22 5.38 -21.73 0.72
CA THR A 22 4.97 -21.83 2.12
C THR A 22 4.05 -20.68 2.55
N ALA A 23 3.91 -19.65 1.71
CA ALA A 23 3.22 -18.41 2.08
C ALA A 23 1.77 -18.63 2.48
N LYS A 24 1.01 -19.42 1.71
CA LYS A 24 -0.40 -19.70 1.99
C LYS A 24 -0.59 -20.33 3.36
N GLU A 25 0.15 -21.39 3.65
CA GLU A 25 0.08 -22.10 4.93
C GLU A 25 0.49 -21.18 6.08
N ASN A 26 1.57 -20.44 5.93
CA ASN A 26 2.06 -19.53 6.95
C ASN A 26 1.10 -18.37 7.20
N THR A 27 0.46 -17.81 6.16
CA THR A 27 -0.57 -16.78 6.30
C THR A 27 -1.73 -17.29 7.13
N ILE A 28 -2.30 -18.44 6.77
CA ILE A 28 -3.43 -19.04 7.52
C ILE A 28 -3.03 -19.34 8.96
N ARG A 29 -1.84 -19.91 9.18
CA ARG A 29 -1.33 -20.19 10.52
C ARG A 29 -1.17 -18.92 11.37
N ALA A 30 -0.68 -17.83 10.80
CA ALA A 30 -0.56 -16.56 11.50
C ALA A 30 -1.94 -16.01 11.90
N LEU A 31 -2.92 -16.08 11.01
CA LEU A 31 -4.30 -15.67 11.30
C LEU A 31 -4.95 -16.55 12.37
N ASP A 32 -4.68 -17.85 12.38
CA ASP A 32 -5.16 -18.78 13.40
C ASP A 32 -4.52 -18.52 14.79
N MET A 33 -3.34 -17.90 14.81
CA MET A 33 -2.67 -17.42 16.02
C MET A 33 -3.21 -16.06 16.53
N GLY A 34 -4.16 -15.45 15.84
CA GLY A 34 -4.80 -14.21 16.24
C GLY A 34 -4.23 -12.94 15.60
N VAL A 35 -3.51 -13.07 14.50
CA VAL A 35 -3.11 -11.89 13.70
C VAL A 35 -4.36 -11.27 13.07
N GLU A 36 -4.48 -9.96 13.13
CA GLU A 36 -5.74 -9.23 12.89
C GLU A 36 -5.89 -8.68 11.47
N VAL A 37 -4.81 -8.68 10.69
CA VAL A 37 -4.79 -8.07 9.36
C VAL A 37 -4.20 -9.06 8.34
N VAL A 38 -4.88 -9.21 7.21
CA VAL A 38 -4.39 -9.96 6.07
C VAL A 38 -3.52 -9.05 5.21
N GLY A 39 -2.25 -9.39 5.07
CA GLY A 39 -1.28 -8.67 4.27
C GLY A 39 -0.97 -9.34 2.94
N GLY A 40 -0.26 -8.64 2.07
CA GLY A 40 0.20 -9.16 0.80
C GLY A 40 1.01 -8.15 -0.01
N ILE A 41 1.69 -8.65 -1.04
CA ILE A 41 2.55 -7.87 -1.92
C ILE A 41 2.35 -8.29 -3.40
N PRO A 42 1.20 -7.94 -4.02
CA PRO A 42 0.79 -8.49 -5.31
C PRO A 42 1.75 -8.17 -6.46
N HIS A 43 2.43 -7.03 -6.42
CA HIS A 43 3.42 -6.67 -7.46
C HIS A 43 4.73 -7.48 -7.37
N PHE A 44 4.91 -8.26 -6.30
CA PHE A 44 6.04 -9.18 -6.13
C PHE A 44 5.78 -10.57 -6.72
N GLU A 45 4.56 -10.85 -7.11
CA GLU A 45 4.23 -12.10 -7.82
C GLU A 45 4.94 -12.16 -9.18
N ARG A 46 5.05 -13.37 -9.75
CA ARG A 46 5.77 -13.57 -11.01
C ARG A 46 5.07 -12.95 -12.22
N THR A 47 3.76 -12.89 -12.17
CA THR A 47 2.94 -12.34 -13.25
C THR A 47 1.90 -11.37 -12.70
N MET A 48 1.43 -10.46 -13.54
CA MET A 48 0.33 -9.54 -13.19
C MET A 48 -0.96 -10.31 -12.85
N GLU A 49 -1.17 -11.46 -13.48
CA GLU A 49 -2.32 -12.33 -13.22
C GLU A 49 -2.23 -12.98 -11.84
N ASP A 50 -1.06 -13.49 -11.47
CA ASP A 50 -0.85 -14.03 -10.12
C ASP A 50 -1.01 -12.93 -9.05
N GLY A 51 -0.55 -11.72 -9.35
CA GLY A 51 -0.76 -10.56 -8.48
C GLY A 51 -2.25 -10.28 -8.26
N ARG A 52 -3.06 -10.27 -9.31
CA ARG A 52 -4.52 -10.10 -9.21
C ARG A 52 -5.18 -11.22 -8.41
N ARG A 53 -4.79 -12.47 -8.68
CA ARG A 53 -5.30 -13.64 -7.96
C ARG A 53 -4.93 -13.58 -6.48
N SER A 54 -3.71 -13.13 -6.13
CA SER A 54 -3.32 -12.98 -4.73
C SER A 54 -4.19 -11.94 -4.01
N VAL A 55 -4.50 -10.81 -4.66
CA VAL A 55 -5.44 -9.81 -4.11
C VAL A 55 -6.81 -10.46 -3.85
N THR A 56 -7.34 -11.19 -4.82
CA THR A 56 -8.66 -11.86 -4.68
C THR A 56 -8.68 -12.85 -3.52
N GLU A 57 -7.71 -13.80 -3.46
CA GLU A 57 -7.68 -14.81 -2.40
C GLU A 57 -7.47 -14.19 -1.01
N LEU A 58 -6.59 -13.18 -0.88
CA LEU A 58 -6.34 -12.51 0.40
C LEU A 58 -7.56 -11.71 0.89
N CYS A 59 -8.27 -11.03 -0.02
CA CYS A 59 -9.52 -10.35 0.31
C CYS A 59 -10.63 -11.33 0.72
N GLU A 60 -10.73 -12.50 0.06
CA GLU A 60 -11.69 -13.54 0.43
C GLU A 60 -11.41 -14.09 1.83
N ILE A 61 -10.15 -14.38 2.15
CA ILE A 61 -9.75 -14.81 3.52
C ILE A 61 -10.14 -13.74 4.55
N ALA A 62 -9.90 -12.46 4.26
CA ALA A 62 -10.25 -11.38 5.17
C ALA A 62 -11.77 -11.27 5.36
N ALA A 63 -12.55 -11.39 4.30
CA ALA A 63 -14.00 -11.33 4.34
C ALA A 63 -14.59 -12.49 5.15
N GLU A 64 -14.14 -13.73 4.92
CA GLU A 64 -14.57 -14.92 5.64
C GLU A 64 -14.28 -14.85 7.15
N ARG A 65 -13.16 -14.23 7.53
CA ARG A 65 -12.72 -14.12 8.92
C ARG A 65 -13.14 -12.81 9.59
N GLY A 66 -13.75 -11.86 8.86
CA GLY A 66 -14.11 -10.53 9.38
C GLY A 66 -12.92 -9.63 9.69
N LEU A 67 -11.77 -9.84 9.03
CA LEU A 67 -10.51 -9.16 9.25
C LEU A 67 -10.34 -7.93 8.34
N MET A 68 -9.30 -7.14 8.61
CA MET A 68 -8.84 -6.06 7.74
C MET A 68 -7.84 -6.56 6.69
N VAL A 69 -7.62 -5.76 5.67
CA VAL A 69 -6.63 -6.00 4.61
C VAL A 69 -5.67 -4.83 4.52
N ASP A 70 -4.37 -5.11 4.49
CA ASP A 70 -3.31 -4.12 4.22
C ASP A 70 -2.29 -4.71 3.24
N LEU A 71 -2.37 -4.28 1.99
CA LEU A 71 -1.47 -4.76 0.94
C LEU A 71 -0.40 -3.72 0.60
N HIS A 72 0.86 -4.14 0.51
CA HIS A 72 1.90 -3.38 -0.18
C HIS A 72 1.58 -3.43 -1.67
N CYS A 73 0.80 -2.46 -2.13
CA CYS A 73 0.16 -2.50 -3.42
C CYS A 73 0.88 -1.60 -4.41
N ASP A 74 1.32 -2.20 -5.54
CA ASP A 74 1.90 -1.46 -6.66
C ASP A 74 3.10 -0.57 -6.28
N GLU A 75 3.98 -1.07 -5.41
CA GLU A 75 5.23 -0.41 -5.04
C GLU A 75 6.29 -0.59 -6.14
N THR A 76 6.03 -0.02 -7.28
CA THR A 76 6.87 -0.13 -8.48
C THR A 76 6.76 1.13 -9.34
N ASP A 77 7.74 1.31 -10.22
CA ASP A 77 7.72 2.38 -11.22
C ASP A 77 6.89 2.02 -12.48
N ASP A 78 6.45 0.77 -12.62
CA ASP A 78 5.67 0.32 -13.76
C ASP A 78 4.22 0.82 -13.71
N PRO A 79 3.77 1.70 -14.62
CA PRO A 79 2.39 2.18 -14.64
C PRO A 79 1.35 1.11 -14.98
N LEU A 80 1.78 -0.07 -15.42
CA LEU A 80 0.91 -1.21 -15.68
C LEU A 80 0.69 -2.08 -14.45
N SER A 81 1.44 -1.88 -13.38
CA SER A 81 1.12 -2.44 -12.07
C SER A 81 -0.13 -1.75 -11.51
N ARG A 82 -1.26 -2.45 -11.55
CA ARG A 82 -2.61 -1.92 -11.31
C ARG A 82 -3.42 -2.81 -10.37
N HIS A 83 -2.74 -3.41 -9.39
CA HIS A 83 -3.41 -4.30 -8.43
C HIS A 83 -4.35 -3.53 -7.49
N VAL A 84 -4.13 -2.22 -7.31
CA VAL A 84 -5.06 -1.34 -6.58
C VAL A 84 -6.45 -1.30 -7.20
N GLU A 85 -6.57 -1.42 -8.54
CA GLU A 85 -7.85 -1.55 -9.23
C GLU A 85 -8.56 -2.84 -8.79
N GLN A 86 -7.84 -3.97 -8.80
CA GLN A 86 -8.37 -5.24 -8.31
C GLN A 86 -8.76 -5.16 -6.83
N LEU A 87 -7.93 -4.52 -6.01
CA LEU A 87 -8.18 -4.33 -4.59
C LEU A 87 -9.49 -3.57 -4.34
N ALA A 88 -9.73 -2.50 -5.09
CA ALA A 88 -10.99 -1.74 -4.99
C ALA A 88 -12.20 -2.57 -5.45
N CYS A 89 -12.07 -3.33 -6.54
CA CYS A 89 -13.13 -4.22 -7.02
C CYS A 89 -13.48 -5.31 -6.00
N GLU A 90 -12.46 -5.96 -5.41
CA GLU A 90 -12.66 -6.99 -4.39
C GLU A 90 -13.28 -6.42 -3.10
N THR A 91 -12.86 -5.21 -2.73
CA THR A 91 -13.44 -4.50 -1.58
C THR A 91 -14.94 -4.32 -1.75
N GLN A 92 -15.40 -3.87 -2.93
CA GLN A 92 -16.82 -3.73 -3.23
C GLN A 92 -17.52 -5.09 -3.30
N ARG A 93 -16.94 -6.06 -4.01
CA ARG A 93 -17.53 -7.40 -4.18
C ARG A 93 -17.79 -8.10 -2.85
N LEU A 94 -16.86 -7.95 -1.91
CA LEU A 94 -16.88 -8.67 -0.62
C LEU A 94 -17.43 -7.83 0.54
N GLY A 95 -17.84 -6.58 0.31
CA GLY A 95 -18.36 -5.70 1.35
C GLY A 95 -17.31 -5.31 2.40
N LEU A 96 -16.04 -5.15 2.00
CA LEU A 96 -14.91 -4.82 2.87
C LEU A 96 -14.71 -3.30 3.02
N HIS A 97 -15.70 -2.47 2.69
CA HIS A 97 -15.62 -1.01 2.75
C HIS A 97 -15.05 -0.51 4.08
N GLY A 98 -14.09 0.39 4.01
CA GLY A 98 -13.45 0.98 5.20
C GLY A 98 -12.50 0.06 5.96
N ARG A 99 -12.30 -1.19 5.54
CA ARG A 99 -11.41 -2.18 6.16
C ARG A 99 -10.20 -2.56 5.31
N VAL A 100 -10.00 -1.87 4.17
CA VAL A 100 -8.96 -2.18 3.20
C VAL A 100 -8.03 -0.99 3.02
N ASN A 101 -6.74 -1.28 3.02
CA ASN A 101 -5.68 -0.32 2.78
C ASN A 101 -4.75 -0.79 1.65
N GLY A 102 -4.36 0.14 0.79
CA GLY A 102 -3.26 -0.03 -0.16
C GLY A 102 -2.07 0.83 0.26
N SER A 103 -0.99 0.19 0.67
CA SER A 103 0.25 0.88 1.03
C SER A 103 1.08 1.15 -0.23
N HIS A 104 1.87 2.21 -0.21
CA HIS A 104 2.76 2.73 -1.26
C HIS A 104 2.04 3.31 -2.47
N LEU A 105 1.41 2.50 -3.31
CA LEU A 105 0.70 2.89 -4.54
C LEU A 105 1.58 3.70 -5.52
N THR A 106 2.90 3.45 -5.53
CA THR A 106 3.86 4.30 -6.26
C THR A 106 3.71 4.24 -7.78
N SER A 107 3.18 3.13 -8.32
CA SER A 107 2.92 3.01 -9.76
C SER A 107 1.97 4.11 -10.27
N MET A 108 1.08 4.62 -9.41
CA MET A 108 0.15 5.71 -9.75
C MET A 108 0.89 7.00 -10.16
N HIS A 109 2.13 7.22 -9.67
CA HIS A 109 2.96 8.33 -10.11
C HIS A 109 3.17 8.35 -11.63
N SER A 110 3.32 7.20 -12.23
CA SER A 110 3.60 7.02 -13.65
C SER A 110 2.37 6.67 -14.50
N MET A 111 1.21 6.47 -13.88
CA MET A 111 -0.02 6.15 -14.60
C MET A 111 -0.53 7.31 -15.43
N ASP A 112 -1.15 7.00 -16.54
CA ASP A 112 -1.85 7.95 -17.40
C ASP A 112 -2.99 8.66 -16.66
N ASN A 113 -3.15 9.97 -16.92
CA ASN A 113 -4.16 10.79 -16.25
C ASN A 113 -5.59 10.34 -16.55
N TYR A 114 -5.86 9.85 -17.76
CA TYR A 114 -7.19 9.34 -18.11
C TYR A 114 -7.53 8.09 -17.30
N TYR A 115 -6.57 7.16 -17.17
CA TYR A 115 -6.77 5.98 -16.34
C TYR A 115 -7.01 6.37 -14.86
N VAL A 116 -6.18 7.26 -14.31
CA VAL A 116 -6.31 7.73 -12.93
C VAL A 116 -7.66 8.41 -12.69
N SER A 117 -8.21 9.14 -13.68
CA SER A 117 -9.54 9.76 -13.56
C SER A 117 -10.68 8.76 -13.35
N LYS A 118 -10.47 7.49 -13.68
CA LYS A 118 -11.41 6.38 -13.42
C LYS A 118 -11.06 5.63 -12.13
N LEU A 119 -9.78 5.47 -11.84
CA LEU A 119 -9.31 4.73 -10.67
C LEU A 119 -9.66 5.44 -9.36
N LEU A 120 -9.49 6.76 -9.28
CA LEU A 120 -9.76 7.51 -8.05
C LEU A 120 -11.23 7.41 -7.59
N PRO A 121 -12.25 7.61 -8.45
CA PRO A 121 -13.64 7.35 -8.06
C PRO A 121 -13.86 5.91 -7.58
N LEU A 122 -13.31 4.92 -8.28
CA LEU A 122 -13.43 3.51 -7.88
C LEU A 122 -12.86 3.26 -6.47
N MET A 123 -11.67 3.78 -6.16
CA MET A 123 -11.08 3.67 -4.83
C MET A 123 -11.91 4.38 -3.76
N ALA A 124 -12.44 5.57 -4.07
CA ALA A 124 -13.28 6.34 -3.15
C ALA A 124 -14.61 5.63 -2.86
N GLU A 125 -15.28 5.11 -3.88
CA GLU A 125 -16.53 4.33 -3.75
C GLU A 125 -16.32 3.03 -2.97
N ALA A 126 -15.17 2.39 -3.15
CA ALA A 126 -14.78 1.20 -2.38
C ALA A 126 -14.33 1.52 -0.95
N GLU A 127 -14.14 2.78 -0.61
CA GLU A 127 -13.56 3.22 0.67
C GLU A 127 -12.17 2.60 0.96
N VAL A 128 -11.37 2.36 -0.08
CA VAL A 128 -9.99 1.92 0.08
C VAL A 128 -9.15 3.08 0.58
N SER A 129 -8.45 2.89 1.68
CA SER A 129 -7.49 3.86 2.21
C SER A 129 -6.13 3.72 1.55
N ALA A 130 -5.29 4.73 1.64
CA ALA A 130 -3.93 4.72 1.09
C ALA A 130 -2.91 5.11 2.17
N ILE A 131 -1.80 4.36 2.25
CA ILE A 131 -0.66 4.70 3.11
C ILE A 131 0.62 4.81 2.26
N PRO A 132 0.89 5.98 1.67
CA PRO A 132 2.20 6.26 1.09
C PRO A 132 3.30 6.28 2.16
N ASN A 133 4.48 5.77 1.79
CA ASN A 133 5.64 5.68 2.67
C ASN A 133 6.78 6.54 2.09
N PRO A 134 6.77 7.87 2.29
CA PRO A 134 7.61 8.80 1.53
C PRO A 134 9.11 8.56 1.67
N LEU A 135 9.59 8.18 2.85
CA LEU A 135 11.02 7.96 3.09
C LEU A 135 11.56 6.77 2.31
N ILE A 136 10.87 5.64 2.32
CA ILE A 136 11.30 4.47 1.58
C ILE A 136 11.01 4.61 0.08
N ASN A 137 9.86 5.16 -0.30
CA ASN A 137 9.46 5.25 -1.70
C ASN A 137 10.40 6.15 -2.51
N ILE A 138 10.88 7.28 -1.95
CA ILE A 138 11.84 8.14 -2.65
C ILE A 138 13.21 7.46 -2.84
N VAL A 139 13.54 6.48 -2.02
CA VAL A 139 14.79 5.73 -2.10
C VAL A 139 14.68 4.54 -3.06
N LEU A 140 13.55 3.84 -3.04
CA LEU A 140 13.36 2.63 -3.87
C LEU A 140 12.96 2.94 -5.30
N GLN A 141 12.14 3.96 -5.51
CA GLN A 141 11.62 4.29 -6.84
C GLN A 141 12.64 5.09 -7.67
N GLY A 142 12.51 5.04 -8.99
CA GLY A 142 13.38 5.73 -9.93
C GLY A 142 14.81 5.16 -10.03
N ARG A 143 15.07 3.97 -9.50
CA ARG A 143 16.42 3.36 -9.56
C ARG A 143 16.84 3.00 -10.98
N HIS A 144 15.88 2.67 -11.84
CA HIS A 144 16.10 2.38 -13.25
C HIS A 144 16.06 3.61 -14.15
N ASP A 145 15.68 4.78 -13.60
CA ASP A 145 15.66 6.03 -14.35
C ASP A 145 17.10 6.56 -14.53
N THR A 146 17.35 7.19 -15.66
CA THR A 146 18.56 8.00 -15.86
C THR A 146 18.35 9.38 -15.24
N TYR A 147 18.03 10.40 -16.02
CA TYR A 147 17.67 11.73 -15.54
C TYR A 147 16.61 12.33 -16.47
N PRO A 148 15.61 13.06 -15.95
CA PRO A 148 15.33 13.29 -14.51
C PRO A 148 14.81 12.04 -13.81
N LYS A 149 15.17 11.85 -12.54
CA LYS A 149 14.64 10.76 -11.71
C LYS A 149 13.26 11.09 -11.15
N ARG A 150 12.39 10.09 -11.05
CA ARG A 150 11.09 10.20 -10.39
C ARG A 150 11.26 10.43 -8.89
N ARG A 151 10.26 11.06 -8.28
CA ARG A 151 10.22 11.26 -6.82
C ARG A 151 9.68 10.07 -6.04
N GLY A 152 9.13 9.06 -6.74
CA GLY A 152 8.60 7.85 -6.11
C GLY A 152 7.33 8.05 -5.28
N MET A 153 6.69 9.22 -5.32
CA MET A 153 5.51 9.51 -4.54
C MET A 153 4.24 9.29 -5.35
N THR A 154 3.28 8.58 -4.76
CA THR A 154 1.95 8.43 -5.32
C THR A 154 1.16 9.76 -5.34
N ARG A 155 -0.03 9.78 -5.90
CA ARG A 155 -0.84 10.98 -6.16
C ARG A 155 -1.65 11.44 -4.95
N VAL A 156 -0.97 11.77 -3.84
CA VAL A 156 -1.59 12.14 -2.56
C VAL A 156 -2.59 13.29 -2.68
N PRO A 157 -2.25 14.45 -3.30
CA PRO A 157 -3.22 15.56 -3.40
C PRO A 157 -4.48 15.19 -4.17
N GLU A 158 -4.34 14.38 -5.23
CA GLU A 158 -5.49 13.96 -6.06
C GLU A 158 -6.38 12.95 -5.30
N MET A 159 -5.78 12.03 -4.54
CA MET A 159 -6.50 11.10 -3.67
C MET A 159 -7.30 11.83 -2.59
N LEU A 160 -6.68 12.77 -1.88
CA LEU A 160 -7.35 13.60 -0.88
C LEU A 160 -8.51 14.39 -1.48
N LYS A 161 -8.32 14.99 -2.66
CA LYS A 161 -9.38 15.71 -3.39
C LYS A 161 -10.53 14.80 -3.80
N ALA A 162 -10.25 13.53 -4.09
CA ALA A 162 -11.26 12.53 -4.41
C ALA A 162 -11.98 11.97 -3.17
N GLY A 163 -11.61 12.40 -1.96
CA GLY A 163 -12.21 11.93 -0.71
C GLY A 163 -11.63 10.61 -0.20
N ILE A 164 -10.53 10.14 -0.75
CA ILE A 164 -9.83 8.95 -0.28
C ILE A 164 -9.08 9.30 1.01
N ARG A 165 -9.19 8.45 2.03
CA ARG A 165 -8.41 8.58 3.26
C ARG A 165 -6.95 8.26 2.98
N VAL A 166 -6.06 9.20 3.30
CA VAL A 166 -4.61 9.05 3.13
C VAL A 166 -3.91 9.30 4.44
N GLY A 167 -3.01 8.40 4.82
CA GLY A 167 -2.07 8.59 5.93
C GLY A 167 -0.64 8.31 5.46
N PHE A 168 0.34 8.94 6.06
CA PHE A 168 1.74 8.61 5.79
C PHE A 168 2.24 7.53 6.74
N GLY A 169 3.02 6.57 6.22
CA GLY A 169 3.69 5.53 6.98
C GLY A 169 5.21 5.69 7.00
N GLN A 170 5.83 5.14 8.04
CA GLN A 170 7.30 5.07 8.13
C GLN A 170 7.85 3.92 7.28
N ASP A 171 7.15 2.80 7.28
CA ASP A 171 7.56 1.52 6.69
C ASP A 171 8.81 0.95 7.37
N CYS A 172 9.97 1.19 6.79
CA CYS A 172 11.25 0.62 7.22
C CYS A 172 11.92 1.44 8.34
N VAL A 173 12.43 0.75 9.36
CA VAL A 173 13.18 1.35 10.47
C VAL A 173 14.49 0.59 10.67
N LEU A 174 15.61 1.13 10.16
CA LEU A 174 16.96 0.55 10.27
C LEU A 174 17.01 -0.93 9.81
N ASP A 175 16.32 -1.25 8.74
CA ASP A 175 16.24 -2.59 8.19
C ASP A 175 17.05 -2.75 6.86
N PRO A 176 17.10 -3.95 6.26
CA PRO A 176 17.89 -4.20 5.06
C PRO A 176 17.48 -3.38 3.84
N TRP A 177 16.25 -2.88 3.76
CA TRP A 177 15.75 -2.06 2.64
C TRP A 177 16.03 -0.58 2.83
N TYR A 178 16.02 -0.11 4.09
CA TYR A 178 16.20 1.31 4.41
C TYR A 178 16.92 1.51 5.75
N SER A 179 18.16 1.92 5.68
CA SER A 179 19.05 2.07 6.84
C SER A 179 18.93 3.42 7.59
N LEU A 180 18.06 4.33 7.13
CA LEU A 180 17.94 5.69 7.67
C LEU A 180 16.65 5.93 8.46
N GLY A 181 15.74 4.95 8.54
CA GLY A 181 14.45 5.09 9.23
C GLY A 181 14.62 5.29 10.74
N THR A 182 13.96 6.30 11.28
CA THR A 182 14.05 6.70 12.68
C THR A 182 12.82 6.35 13.52
N ALA A 183 11.71 5.93 12.88
CA ALA A 183 10.38 5.83 13.46
C ALA A 183 9.81 7.19 13.96
N ASP A 184 10.41 8.31 13.55
CA ASP A 184 9.88 9.63 13.84
C ASP A 184 8.87 10.05 12.76
N MET A 185 7.59 10.11 13.13
CA MET A 185 6.52 10.47 12.19
C MET A 185 6.57 11.94 11.75
N LEU A 186 7.31 12.81 12.43
CA LEU A 186 7.55 14.18 11.95
C LEU A 186 8.49 14.19 10.74
N ASP A 187 9.51 13.33 10.74
CA ASP A 187 10.39 13.14 9.56
C ASP A 187 9.58 12.63 8.36
N VAL A 188 8.69 11.67 8.61
CA VAL A 188 7.79 11.12 7.60
C VAL A 188 6.86 12.20 7.03
N ALA A 189 6.21 12.97 7.90
CA ALA A 189 5.32 14.07 7.50
C ALA A 189 6.09 15.14 6.73
N PHE A 190 7.25 15.55 7.22
CA PHE A 190 8.12 16.52 6.54
C PHE A 190 8.45 16.07 5.10
N MET A 191 8.94 14.84 4.95
CA MET A 191 9.26 14.31 3.63
C MET A 191 8.01 14.19 2.76
N GLY A 192 6.91 13.66 3.30
CA GLY A 192 5.65 13.49 2.58
C GLY A 192 5.11 14.79 1.99
N LEU A 193 5.05 15.84 2.80
CA LEU A 193 4.60 17.17 2.35
C LEU A 193 5.47 17.72 1.23
N HIS A 194 6.79 17.58 1.33
CA HIS A 194 7.72 18.08 0.30
C HIS A 194 7.62 17.30 -1.01
N VAL A 195 7.65 15.95 -0.93
CA VAL A 195 7.63 15.10 -2.12
C VAL A 195 6.28 15.16 -2.84
N ALA A 196 5.17 15.24 -2.08
CA ALA A 196 3.83 15.42 -2.63
C ALA A 196 3.51 16.87 -3.03
N GLN A 197 4.43 17.83 -2.78
CA GLN A 197 4.25 19.26 -3.06
C GLN A 197 3.03 19.87 -2.33
N MET A 198 2.81 19.45 -1.11
CA MET A 198 1.74 19.92 -0.22
C MET A 198 2.32 20.97 0.73
N THR A 199 2.22 22.24 0.37
CA THR A 199 2.89 23.34 1.09
C THR A 199 1.94 24.41 1.60
N SER A 200 0.63 24.19 1.49
CA SER A 200 -0.35 25.13 2.03
C SER A 200 -0.54 24.94 3.53
N PRO A 201 -0.96 25.96 4.29
CA PRO A 201 -1.28 25.82 5.72
C PRO A 201 -2.38 24.79 6.01
N GLN A 202 -3.22 24.49 5.04
CA GLN A 202 -4.27 23.46 5.13
C GLN A 202 -3.68 22.05 5.10
N ASP A 203 -2.63 21.86 4.33
CA ASP A 203 -1.95 20.56 4.18
C ASP A 203 -1.21 20.14 5.46
N MET A 204 -0.89 21.12 6.34
CA MET A 204 -0.12 20.89 7.57
C MET A 204 -1.00 20.61 8.81
N LYS A 205 -2.31 20.54 8.65
CA LYS A 205 -3.30 20.29 9.72
C LYS A 205 -3.78 18.85 9.70
#